data_1955d09716abd64373487bc1e5600a56
#
_entry.id   1955d09716abd64373487bc1e5600a56
#
_cell.length_a   1.000
_cell.length_b   1.000
_cell.length_c   1.000
_cell.angle_alpha   90.00
_cell.angle_beta   90.00
_cell.angle_gamma   90.00
#
_symmetry.space_group_name_H-M   'P 1'
#
loop_
_entity.id
_entity.type
_entity.pdbx_description
1 polymer ?
#
loop_
_entity_poly.entity_id
_entity_poly.type
_entity_poly.pdbx_seq_one_letter_code
_entity_poly.pdbx_strand_id
1 'polypeptide(L)'
;MRLGTSAPLAHSGPADWAQKHRSLGLGAINFHLTCEDDPHLAEAFLREAEQQDLVMAEVGVWRNTLSPDPEIRNASIRYAIGQLELADRIGARCCVNILGARGPRWDGAYRDNFSRETWLLAVKTIRQIIDAVKPRNTFFTIESMPWMVPTGPDEYLRLLDAVERDRFAVHLDVFNWMRTPERYFYNEEFVDECFEKLGPYVRSCHLKDVRMEPDYTLFFREVPMGQGGINIRHLIEAGEKLDPGMPFIIEHLDSEEAYLESIRYARSLMNSSLGRNAENKQKGEQP
;
A
#
# COMPACT_ATOMS: atom_id res chain seq x y z
N MET A 1 -9.74 -10.33 -5.08
CA MET A 1 -9.03 -9.08 -4.74
C MET A 1 -9.69 -7.86 -5.39
N ARG A 2 -9.31 -6.65 -4.98
CA ARG A 2 -9.76 -5.39 -5.57
C ARG A 2 -8.58 -4.60 -6.11
N LEU A 3 -8.53 -4.40 -7.42
CA LEU A 3 -7.45 -3.65 -8.07
C LEU A 3 -7.73 -2.15 -7.99
N GLY A 4 -6.71 -1.36 -7.72
CA GLY A 4 -6.72 0.10 -7.72
C GLY A 4 -5.47 0.67 -8.40
N THR A 5 -5.40 1.99 -8.46
CA THR A 5 -4.24 2.71 -9.00
C THR A 5 -3.98 4.00 -8.23
N SER A 6 -2.72 4.40 -8.12
CA SER A 6 -2.33 5.71 -7.61
C SER A 6 -2.31 6.80 -8.70
N ALA A 7 -2.50 6.43 -9.98
CA ALA A 7 -2.61 7.40 -11.06
C ALA A 7 -3.81 8.33 -10.83
N PRO A 8 -3.64 9.64 -10.91
CA PRO A 8 -4.76 10.57 -10.87
C PRO A 8 -5.62 10.40 -12.14
N LEU A 9 -6.89 10.07 -11.95
CA LEU A 9 -7.85 10.02 -13.05
C LEU A 9 -8.53 11.38 -13.19
N ALA A 10 -8.32 12.07 -14.31
CA ALA A 10 -8.98 13.34 -14.59
C ALA A 10 -10.51 13.15 -14.59
N HIS A 11 -11.26 13.98 -13.86
CA HIS A 11 -12.69 13.87 -13.71
C HIS A 11 -13.37 15.23 -13.56
N SER A 12 -14.67 15.29 -13.88
CA SER A 12 -15.51 16.48 -13.75
C SER A 12 -16.29 16.55 -12.42
N GLY A 13 -16.17 15.52 -11.58
CA GLY A 13 -16.82 15.42 -10.28
C GLY A 13 -16.93 13.97 -9.78
N PRO A 14 -17.55 13.77 -8.59
CA PRO A 14 -17.57 12.46 -7.94
C PRO A 14 -18.15 11.32 -8.79
N ALA A 15 -19.28 11.56 -9.47
CA ALA A 15 -19.93 10.53 -10.31
C ALA A 15 -19.05 10.11 -11.50
N ASP A 16 -18.47 11.07 -12.23
CA ASP A 16 -17.56 10.80 -13.35
C ASP A 16 -16.30 10.07 -12.88
N TRP A 17 -15.76 10.46 -11.72
CA TRP A 17 -14.61 9.80 -11.10
C TRP A 17 -14.90 8.32 -10.78
N ALA A 18 -16.01 8.04 -10.12
CA ALA A 18 -16.38 6.67 -9.77
C ALA A 18 -16.64 5.81 -11.02
N GLN A 19 -17.33 6.37 -12.02
CA GLN A 19 -17.58 5.70 -13.30
C GLN A 19 -16.27 5.38 -14.04
N LYS A 20 -15.29 6.29 -14.05
CA LYS A 20 -13.98 6.06 -14.67
C LYS A 20 -13.24 4.91 -14.02
N HIS A 21 -13.20 4.83 -12.69
CA HIS A 21 -12.61 3.69 -11.99
C HIS A 21 -13.27 2.38 -12.44
N ARG A 22 -14.59 2.31 -12.46
CA ARG A 22 -15.33 1.11 -12.89
C ARG A 22 -15.09 0.76 -14.36
N SER A 23 -15.02 1.74 -15.25
CA SER A 23 -14.75 1.51 -16.68
C SER A 23 -13.39 0.89 -16.93
N LEU A 24 -12.38 1.22 -16.11
CA LEU A 24 -11.06 0.59 -16.11
C LEU A 24 -11.04 -0.78 -15.42
N GLY A 25 -12.16 -1.19 -14.80
CA GLY A 25 -12.27 -2.44 -14.04
C GLY A 25 -11.56 -2.38 -12.68
N LEU A 26 -11.40 -1.18 -12.15
CA LEU A 26 -10.88 -0.96 -10.80
C LEU A 26 -11.99 -1.14 -9.77
N GLY A 27 -11.63 -1.61 -8.59
CA GLY A 27 -12.52 -1.85 -7.46
C GLY A 27 -11.99 -1.31 -6.13
N ALA A 28 -10.79 -0.72 -6.14
CA ALA A 28 -10.15 -0.10 -4.98
C ALA A 28 -9.68 1.32 -5.32
N ILE A 29 -9.68 2.17 -4.31
CA ILE A 29 -9.38 3.59 -4.42
C ILE A 29 -8.19 3.95 -3.53
N ASN A 30 -7.16 4.55 -4.11
CA ASN A 30 -6.26 5.45 -3.42
C ASN A 30 -6.93 6.84 -3.41
N PHE A 31 -7.37 7.28 -2.22
CA PHE A 31 -8.19 8.48 -2.11
C PHE A 31 -7.37 9.75 -2.29
N HIS A 32 -7.79 10.60 -3.20
CA HIS A 32 -7.02 11.76 -3.64
C HIS A 32 -7.25 13.03 -2.84
N LEU A 33 -8.36 13.13 -2.08
CA LEU A 33 -8.62 14.28 -1.22
C LEU A 33 -7.86 14.13 0.11
N THR A 34 -7.65 15.27 0.75
CA THR A 34 -6.90 15.39 2.00
C THR A 34 -7.76 15.95 3.12
N CYS A 35 -7.25 15.96 4.33
CA CYS A 35 -7.90 16.59 5.48
C CYS A 35 -8.03 18.12 5.36
N GLU A 36 -7.37 18.74 4.38
CA GLU A 36 -7.43 20.17 4.10
C GLU A 36 -8.55 20.53 3.10
N ASP A 37 -9.14 19.52 2.44
CA ASP A 37 -10.26 19.68 1.50
C ASP A 37 -11.61 19.77 2.23
N ASP A 38 -12.64 20.24 1.52
CA ASP A 38 -14.00 20.31 2.05
C ASP A 38 -14.50 18.92 2.47
N PRO A 39 -14.86 18.71 3.74
CA PRO A 39 -15.43 17.44 4.23
C PRO A 39 -16.66 16.96 3.47
N HIS A 40 -17.53 17.86 3.00
CA HIS A 40 -18.71 17.52 2.22
C HIS A 40 -18.34 16.98 0.83
N LEU A 41 -17.22 17.44 0.27
CA LEU A 41 -16.72 16.91 -0.99
C LEU A 41 -16.23 15.45 -0.80
N ALA A 42 -15.50 15.17 0.27
CA ALA A 42 -15.07 13.80 0.59
C ALA A 42 -16.28 12.84 0.76
N GLU A 43 -17.34 13.30 1.43
CA GLU A 43 -18.58 12.53 1.56
C GLU A 43 -19.29 12.31 0.22
N ALA A 44 -19.22 13.28 -0.71
CA ALA A 44 -19.78 13.12 -2.04
C ALA A 44 -19.04 12.05 -2.84
N PHE A 45 -17.70 12.03 -2.79
CA PHE A 45 -16.90 10.98 -3.41
C PHE A 45 -17.15 9.60 -2.79
N LEU A 46 -17.30 9.53 -1.46
CA LEU A 46 -17.62 8.29 -0.76
C LEU A 46 -18.97 7.71 -1.24
N ARG A 47 -20.02 8.52 -1.31
CA ARG A 47 -21.34 8.07 -1.80
C ARG A 47 -21.29 7.49 -3.20
N GLU A 48 -20.57 8.14 -4.12
CA GLU A 48 -20.41 7.63 -5.48
C GLU A 48 -19.58 6.35 -5.55
N ALA A 49 -18.55 6.25 -4.72
CA ALA A 49 -17.77 5.03 -4.59
C ALA A 49 -18.63 3.85 -4.10
N GLU A 50 -19.45 4.05 -3.08
CA GLU A 50 -20.37 3.03 -2.54
C GLU A 50 -21.38 2.57 -3.60
N GLN A 51 -21.98 3.51 -4.37
CA GLN A 51 -22.91 3.17 -5.45
C GLN A 51 -22.26 2.34 -6.56
N GLN A 52 -20.96 2.50 -6.77
CA GLN A 52 -20.20 1.78 -7.78
C GLN A 52 -19.44 0.56 -7.21
N ASP A 53 -19.69 0.15 -5.97
CA ASP A 53 -18.96 -0.95 -5.31
C ASP A 53 -17.44 -0.75 -5.34
N LEU A 54 -16.96 0.46 -5.07
CA LEU A 54 -15.56 0.80 -4.92
C LEU A 54 -15.18 0.87 -3.45
N VAL A 55 -14.08 0.23 -3.06
CA VAL A 55 -13.57 0.23 -1.69
C VAL A 55 -12.56 1.36 -1.53
N MET A 56 -12.73 2.22 -0.53
CA MET A 56 -11.70 3.15 -0.10
C MET A 56 -10.54 2.35 0.51
N ALA A 57 -9.51 2.12 -0.29
CA ALA A 57 -8.38 1.28 0.12
C ALA A 57 -7.46 2.04 1.08
N GLU A 58 -7.10 3.26 0.70
CA GLU A 58 -6.10 4.02 1.44
C GLU A 58 -6.28 5.53 1.34
N VAL A 59 -5.87 6.22 2.40
CA VAL A 59 -5.66 7.66 2.47
C VAL A 59 -4.19 7.90 2.76
N GLY A 60 -3.49 8.54 1.83
CA GLY A 60 -2.05 8.78 1.94
C GLY A 60 -1.70 9.98 2.81
N VAL A 61 -0.64 9.86 3.62
CA VAL A 61 -0.07 10.98 4.39
C VAL A 61 1.11 11.60 3.65
N TRP A 62 2.07 10.80 3.28
CA TRP A 62 3.28 11.16 2.49
C TRP A 62 4.01 12.37 3.05
N ARG A 63 4.33 12.33 4.36
CA ARG A 63 5.05 13.38 5.09
C ARG A 63 6.15 12.80 5.97
N ASN A 64 7.21 13.58 6.20
CA ASN A 64 8.33 13.16 7.04
C ASN A 64 8.00 13.34 8.54
N THR A 65 7.35 12.33 9.13
CA THR A 65 7.02 12.32 10.56
C THR A 65 8.22 12.06 11.47
N LEU A 66 9.39 11.73 10.91
CA LEU A 66 10.65 11.54 11.64
C LEU A 66 11.71 12.60 11.31
N SER A 67 11.34 13.69 10.65
CA SER A 67 12.29 14.75 10.28
C SER A 67 13.20 15.13 11.44
N PRO A 68 14.51 15.34 11.20
CA PRO A 68 15.40 15.90 12.21
C PRO A 68 14.99 17.32 12.61
N ASP A 69 14.37 18.08 11.68
CA ASP A 69 13.77 19.37 11.96
C ASP A 69 12.48 19.22 12.75
N PRO A 70 12.39 19.77 13.98
CA PRO A 70 11.19 19.64 14.81
C PRO A 70 9.96 20.38 14.27
N GLU A 71 10.13 21.44 13.49
CA GLU A 71 8.99 22.17 12.89
C GLU A 71 8.35 21.33 11.79
N ILE A 72 9.17 20.79 10.88
CA ILE A 72 8.71 19.88 9.81
C ILE A 72 8.10 18.63 10.43
N ARG A 73 8.75 18.04 11.43
CA ARG A 73 8.24 16.83 12.10
C ARG A 73 6.88 17.07 12.75
N ASN A 74 6.73 18.15 13.50
CA ASN A 74 5.48 18.48 14.18
C ASN A 74 4.35 18.81 13.20
N ALA A 75 4.66 19.54 12.11
CA ALA A 75 3.70 19.80 11.04
C ALA A 75 3.26 18.50 10.36
N SER A 76 4.20 17.61 10.05
CA SER A 76 3.92 16.29 9.45
C SER A 76 3.06 15.40 10.34
N ILE A 77 3.30 15.41 11.66
CA ILE A 77 2.48 14.66 12.63
C ILE A 77 1.06 15.22 12.69
N ARG A 78 0.88 16.54 12.73
CA ARG A 78 -0.46 17.15 12.70
C ARG A 78 -1.22 16.81 11.43
N TYR A 79 -0.54 16.86 10.28
CA TYR A 79 -1.13 16.45 9.01
C TYR A 79 -1.52 14.96 9.01
N ALA A 80 -0.66 14.08 9.52
CA ALA A 80 -0.95 12.65 9.64
C ALA A 80 -2.18 12.38 10.55
N ILE A 81 -2.36 13.13 11.62
CA ILE A 81 -3.55 13.07 12.48
C ILE A 81 -4.80 13.44 11.66
N GLY A 82 -4.77 14.56 10.92
CA GLY A 82 -5.91 14.95 10.08
C GLY A 82 -6.24 13.93 8.99
N GLN A 83 -5.21 13.34 8.32
CA GLN A 83 -5.41 12.28 7.33
C GLN A 83 -6.01 11.01 7.96
N LEU A 84 -5.60 10.64 9.16
CA LEU A 84 -6.17 9.50 9.87
C LEU A 84 -7.63 9.76 10.29
N GLU A 85 -7.98 10.99 10.69
CA GLU A 85 -9.36 11.41 10.94
C GLU A 85 -10.22 11.34 9.67
N LEU A 86 -9.68 11.79 8.52
CA LEU A 86 -10.34 11.66 7.23
C LEU A 86 -10.56 10.19 6.88
N ALA A 87 -9.53 9.34 6.99
CA ALA A 87 -9.61 7.93 6.71
C ALA A 87 -10.66 7.21 7.59
N ASP A 88 -10.73 7.56 8.87
CA ASP A 88 -11.71 7.00 9.80
C ASP A 88 -13.14 7.43 9.46
N ARG A 89 -13.33 8.69 9.05
CA ARG A 89 -14.63 9.23 8.63
C ARG A 89 -15.17 8.57 7.37
N ILE A 90 -14.31 8.32 6.36
CA ILE A 90 -14.74 7.70 5.10
C ILE A 90 -14.66 6.17 5.11
N GLY A 91 -14.24 5.57 6.22
CA GLY A 91 -14.13 4.12 6.36
C GLY A 91 -13.06 3.50 5.45
N ALA A 92 -11.97 4.22 5.16
CA ALA A 92 -10.86 3.67 4.39
C ALA A 92 -10.22 2.48 5.12
N ARG A 93 -9.76 1.48 4.37
CA ARG A 93 -9.12 0.30 4.98
C ARG A 93 -7.85 0.67 5.76
N CYS A 94 -7.11 1.68 5.30
CA CYS A 94 -6.01 2.24 6.07
C CYS A 94 -5.73 3.71 5.74
N CYS A 95 -5.04 4.37 6.68
CA CYS A 95 -4.31 5.61 6.47
C CYS A 95 -2.83 5.27 6.42
N VAL A 96 -2.17 5.50 5.29
CA VAL A 96 -0.80 5.04 5.03
C VAL A 96 0.19 6.19 5.03
N ASN A 97 1.34 5.98 5.65
CA ASN A 97 2.51 6.84 5.53
C ASN A 97 3.78 6.00 5.39
N ILE A 98 4.84 6.58 4.84
CA ILE A 98 6.20 6.13 5.10
C ILE A 98 6.71 6.82 6.38
N LEU A 99 7.66 6.24 7.09
CA LEU A 99 8.19 6.88 8.30
C LEU A 99 8.86 8.21 8.02
N GLY A 100 9.44 8.36 6.81
CA GLY A 100 10.26 9.49 6.42
C GLY A 100 11.74 9.26 6.75
N ALA A 101 12.59 10.23 6.52
CA ALA A 101 14.04 10.08 6.64
C ALA A 101 14.67 11.02 7.69
N ARG A 102 15.83 10.63 8.19
CA ARG A 102 16.64 11.35 9.19
C ARG A 102 17.67 12.28 8.56
N GLY A 103 17.44 12.75 7.33
CA GLY A 103 18.34 13.63 6.59
C GLY A 103 17.59 14.70 5.79
N PRO A 104 18.31 15.49 4.97
CA PRO A 104 17.75 16.64 4.26
C PRO A 104 16.65 16.29 3.29
N ARG A 105 16.79 15.17 2.57
CA ARG A 105 15.73 14.64 1.70
C ARG A 105 14.82 13.75 2.51
N TRP A 106 13.52 14.01 2.46
CA TRP A 106 12.52 13.36 3.32
C TRP A 106 12.31 11.88 3.00
N ASP A 107 12.63 11.46 1.79
CA ASP A 107 12.46 10.14 1.20
C ASP A 107 13.81 9.52 0.78
N GLY A 108 14.87 9.74 1.53
CA GLY A 108 16.23 9.34 1.19
C GLY A 108 16.90 8.39 2.18
N ALA A 109 17.95 7.72 1.70
CA ALA A 109 18.77 6.81 2.49
C ALA A 109 19.78 7.58 3.36
N TYR A 110 19.75 7.38 4.67
CA TYR A 110 20.70 7.95 5.62
C TYR A 110 21.05 6.93 6.71
N ARG A 111 22.26 7.03 7.24
CA ARG A 111 22.75 6.15 8.32
C ARG A 111 21.76 6.10 9.50
N ASP A 112 21.27 7.26 9.90
CA ASP A 112 20.43 7.39 11.10
C ASP A 112 19.01 6.83 10.90
N ASN A 113 18.60 6.52 9.65
CA ASN A 113 17.35 5.81 9.39
C ASN A 113 17.31 4.42 10.05
N PHE A 114 18.48 3.84 10.33
CA PHE A 114 18.65 2.50 10.90
C PHE A 114 19.08 2.53 12.36
N SER A 115 19.09 3.72 12.99
CA SER A 115 19.50 3.87 14.37
C SER A 115 18.42 3.43 15.36
N ARG A 116 18.86 3.04 16.57
CA ARG A 116 17.94 2.74 17.67
C ARG A 116 17.09 3.96 18.05
N GLU A 117 17.65 5.15 17.99
CA GLU A 117 16.96 6.40 18.27
C GLU A 117 15.81 6.63 17.29
N THR A 118 16.04 6.35 16.02
CA THR A 118 15.00 6.43 14.98
C THR A 118 13.90 5.40 15.19
N TRP A 119 14.25 4.16 15.55
CA TRP A 119 13.27 3.15 15.93
C TRP A 119 12.37 3.60 17.08
N LEU A 120 12.96 4.10 18.16
CA LEU A 120 12.20 4.58 19.33
C LEU A 120 11.34 5.80 18.98
N LEU A 121 11.83 6.69 18.12
CA LEU A 121 11.09 7.83 17.63
C LEU A 121 9.91 7.37 16.76
N ALA A 122 10.09 6.39 15.88
CA ALA A 122 9.03 5.81 15.06
C ALA A 122 7.90 5.23 15.92
N VAL A 123 8.23 4.39 16.89
CA VAL A 123 7.25 3.81 17.83
C VAL A 123 6.47 4.92 18.56
N LYS A 124 7.18 5.92 19.10
CA LYS A 124 6.55 7.05 19.79
C LYS A 124 5.62 7.84 18.87
N THR A 125 6.06 8.11 17.65
CA THR A 125 5.30 8.92 16.67
C THR A 125 4.03 8.19 16.21
N ILE A 126 4.12 6.89 15.90
CA ILE A 126 2.97 6.08 15.53
C ILE A 126 1.94 6.06 16.66
N ARG A 127 2.38 5.79 17.91
CA ARG A 127 1.51 5.86 19.09
C ARG A 127 0.82 7.24 19.22
N GLN A 128 1.58 8.31 19.08
CA GLN A 128 1.07 9.68 19.18
C GLN A 128 -0.05 9.95 18.16
N ILE A 129 0.12 9.52 16.90
CA ILE A 129 -0.88 9.72 15.84
C ILE A 129 -2.14 8.92 16.15
N ILE A 130 -2.00 7.63 16.49
CA ILE A 130 -3.14 6.76 16.78
C ILE A 130 -3.89 7.21 18.04
N ASP A 131 -3.18 7.56 19.12
CA ASP A 131 -3.76 7.98 20.38
C ASP A 131 -4.50 9.32 20.29
N ALA A 132 -4.09 10.20 19.38
CA ALA A 132 -4.76 11.47 19.13
C ALA A 132 -6.14 11.27 18.47
N VAL A 133 -6.26 10.32 17.52
CA VAL A 133 -7.49 10.09 16.75
C VAL A 133 -8.37 9.01 17.38
N LYS A 134 -7.76 7.92 17.85
CA LYS A 134 -8.45 6.71 18.33
C LYS A 134 -9.43 6.16 17.27
N PRO A 135 -8.95 5.86 16.05
CA PRO A 135 -9.80 5.51 14.95
C PRO A 135 -10.62 4.24 15.24
N ARG A 136 -11.82 4.18 14.67
CA ARG A 136 -12.75 3.04 14.84
C ARG A 136 -12.95 2.25 13.56
N ASN A 137 -12.91 2.91 12.41
CA ASN A 137 -13.25 2.34 11.10
C ASN A 137 -12.03 2.08 10.22
N THR A 138 -10.87 2.61 10.59
CA THR A 138 -9.63 2.51 9.83
C THR A 138 -8.45 2.07 10.69
N PHE A 139 -7.30 1.85 10.05
CA PHE A 139 -6.02 1.57 10.68
C PHE A 139 -4.99 2.59 10.22
N PHE A 140 -4.06 2.97 11.11
CA PHE A 140 -2.84 3.64 10.68
C PHE A 140 -1.83 2.59 10.27
N THR A 141 -1.19 2.77 9.11
CA THR A 141 -0.24 1.82 8.56
C THR A 141 1.04 2.51 8.13
N ILE A 142 2.12 1.76 8.11
CA ILE A 142 3.39 2.20 7.54
C ILE A 142 3.70 1.36 6.31
N GLU A 143 3.97 2.01 5.19
CA GLU A 143 4.64 1.39 4.06
C GLU A 143 6.13 1.33 4.34
N SER A 144 6.70 0.15 4.19
CA SER A 144 8.16 -0.04 4.35
C SER A 144 8.91 0.46 3.15
N MET A 145 9.99 1.18 3.38
CA MET A 145 10.84 1.72 2.33
C MET A 145 12.18 0.97 2.24
N PRO A 146 12.81 0.90 1.05
CA PRO A 146 14.07 0.17 0.87
C PRO A 146 15.25 0.74 1.67
N TRP A 147 15.14 1.95 2.16
CA TRP A 147 16.19 2.73 2.82
C TRP A 147 15.88 3.07 4.27
N MET A 148 14.94 2.36 4.90
CA MET A 148 14.42 2.67 6.24
C MET A 148 14.06 1.37 7.00
N VAL A 149 14.02 1.45 8.33
CA VAL A 149 13.36 0.42 9.15
C VAL A 149 11.83 0.52 8.99
N PRO A 150 11.08 -0.60 9.01
CA PRO A 150 11.52 -2.00 9.09
C PRO A 150 12.09 -2.52 7.76
N THR A 151 13.13 -3.36 7.83
CA THR A 151 13.88 -3.86 6.66
C THR A 151 13.40 -5.24 6.17
N GLY A 152 12.32 -5.73 6.73
CA GLY A 152 11.72 -7.02 6.39
C GLY A 152 10.57 -7.38 7.33
N PRO A 153 9.90 -8.53 7.07
CA PRO A 153 8.70 -8.91 7.80
C PRO A 153 8.93 -9.14 9.30
N ASP A 154 10.05 -9.73 9.70
CA ASP A 154 10.37 -9.94 11.13
C ASP A 154 10.53 -8.60 11.89
N GLU A 155 11.15 -7.62 11.25
CA GLU A 155 11.32 -6.31 11.87
C GLU A 155 9.98 -5.55 11.91
N TYR A 156 9.10 -5.78 10.94
CA TYR A 156 7.76 -5.21 10.98
C TYR A 156 6.91 -5.82 12.11
N LEU A 157 6.99 -7.13 12.34
CA LEU A 157 6.36 -7.77 13.51
C LEU A 157 6.84 -7.14 14.82
N ARG A 158 8.16 -6.93 14.96
CA ARG A 158 8.72 -6.23 16.13
C ARG A 158 8.18 -4.79 16.27
N LEU A 159 7.91 -4.12 15.14
CA LEU A 159 7.32 -2.77 15.16
C LEU A 159 5.86 -2.80 15.63
N LEU A 160 5.07 -3.77 15.15
CA LEU A 160 3.69 -3.99 15.62
C LEU A 160 3.66 -4.23 17.13
N ASP A 161 4.49 -5.14 17.61
CA ASP A 161 4.63 -5.44 19.05
C ASP A 161 5.05 -4.21 19.85
N ALA A 162 6.06 -3.46 19.36
CA ALA A 162 6.57 -2.29 20.04
C ALA A 162 5.56 -1.12 20.07
N VAL A 163 4.71 -1.00 19.07
CA VAL A 163 3.68 0.06 19.02
C VAL A 163 2.53 -0.25 19.95
N GLU A 164 2.13 -1.50 20.14
CA GLU A 164 1.07 -1.94 21.07
C GLU A 164 -0.22 -1.12 20.91
N ARG A 165 -0.70 -0.98 19.68
CA ARG A 165 -1.97 -0.31 19.37
C ARG A 165 -2.78 -1.16 18.39
N ASP A 166 -4.01 -1.54 18.76
CA ASP A 166 -4.90 -2.38 17.96
C ASP A 166 -5.23 -1.77 16.58
N ARG A 167 -5.06 -0.46 16.45
CA ARG A 167 -5.29 0.27 15.20
C ARG A 167 -4.00 0.60 14.44
N PHE A 168 -2.89 -0.04 14.79
CA PHE A 168 -1.69 -0.09 13.97
C PHE A 168 -1.68 -1.38 13.16
N ALA A 169 -1.43 -1.27 11.84
CA ALA A 169 -1.49 -2.38 10.92
C ALA A 169 -0.43 -2.24 9.80
N VAL A 170 -0.49 -3.10 8.78
CA VAL A 170 0.49 -3.17 7.71
C VAL A 170 -0.12 -2.66 6.40
N HIS A 171 0.58 -1.76 5.73
CA HIS A 171 0.48 -1.55 4.30
C HIS A 171 1.64 -2.29 3.64
N LEU A 172 1.33 -3.35 2.88
CA LEU A 172 2.36 -4.27 2.41
C LEU A 172 2.85 -3.88 1.02
N ASP A 173 4.10 -3.47 0.93
CA ASP A 173 4.84 -3.36 -0.30
C ASP A 173 6.05 -4.30 -0.25
N VAL A 174 5.90 -5.49 -0.80
CA VAL A 174 6.96 -6.50 -0.82
C VAL A 174 8.14 -6.07 -1.68
N PHE A 175 7.90 -5.23 -2.70
CA PHE A 175 8.91 -4.81 -3.66
C PHE A 175 9.96 -3.91 -3.03
N ASN A 176 9.57 -3.09 -2.08
CA ASN A 176 10.49 -2.24 -1.32
C ASN A 176 11.50 -3.04 -0.47
N TRP A 177 11.25 -4.33 -0.29
CA TRP A 177 12.19 -5.27 0.35
C TRP A 177 12.93 -6.18 -0.65
N MET A 178 12.62 -6.14 -1.96
CA MET A 178 13.33 -6.85 -3.03
C MET A 178 14.68 -6.17 -3.34
N ARG A 179 15.65 -6.28 -2.43
CA ARG A 179 16.92 -5.55 -2.49
C ARG A 179 18.14 -6.43 -2.67
N THR A 180 17.93 -7.72 -2.79
CA THR A 180 18.98 -8.70 -3.01
C THR A 180 18.62 -9.62 -4.17
N PRO A 181 19.62 -10.18 -4.90
CA PRO A 181 19.35 -11.17 -5.94
C PRO A 181 18.58 -12.38 -5.40
N GLU A 182 18.87 -12.79 -4.18
CA GLU A 182 18.20 -13.91 -3.53
C GLU A 182 16.70 -13.66 -3.43
N ARG A 183 16.26 -12.54 -2.85
CA ARG A 183 14.83 -12.19 -2.77
C ARG A 183 14.19 -11.99 -4.13
N TYR A 184 14.93 -11.52 -5.11
CA TYR A 184 14.44 -11.33 -6.48
C TYR A 184 14.20 -12.66 -7.19
N PHE A 185 15.15 -13.60 -7.13
CA PHE A 185 15.03 -14.89 -7.80
C PHE A 185 14.10 -15.86 -7.06
N TYR A 186 14.00 -15.75 -5.75
CA TYR A 186 13.09 -16.50 -4.88
C TYR A 186 11.94 -15.61 -4.38
N ASN A 187 11.35 -14.83 -5.32
CA ASN A 187 10.34 -13.85 -4.92
C ASN A 187 9.02 -14.49 -4.48
N GLU A 188 8.67 -15.68 -4.96
CA GLU A 188 7.49 -16.41 -4.50
C GLU A 188 7.64 -16.81 -3.02
N GLU A 189 8.76 -17.40 -2.65
CA GLU A 189 9.06 -17.79 -1.27
C GLU A 189 9.11 -16.57 -0.35
N PHE A 190 9.64 -15.45 -0.84
CA PHE A 190 9.67 -14.21 -0.06
C PHE A 190 8.27 -13.59 0.09
N VAL A 191 7.43 -13.65 -0.91
CA VAL A 191 6.01 -13.26 -0.84
C VAL A 191 5.29 -14.14 0.19
N ASP A 192 5.47 -15.46 0.14
CA ASP A 192 4.87 -16.39 1.10
C ASP A 192 5.31 -16.07 2.53
N GLU A 193 6.60 -15.81 2.77
CA GLU A 193 7.11 -15.38 4.08
C GLU A 193 6.41 -14.10 4.57
N CYS A 194 6.26 -13.11 3.69
CA CYS A 194 5.59 -11.85 4.05
C CYS A 194 4.12 -12.07 4.44
N PHE A 195 3.37 -12.87 3.67
CA PHE A 195 1.96 -13.12 3.96
C PHE A 195 1.77 -14.07 5.14
N GLU A 196 2.64 -15.05 5.36
CA GLU A 196 2.61 -15.91 6.54
C GLU A 196 2.79 -15.10 7.83
N LYS A 197 3.80 -14.21 7.85
CA LYS A 197 4.13 -13.42 9.04
C LYS A 197 3.21 -12.22 9.25
N LEU A 198 2.90 -11.48 8.20
CA LEU A 198 2.20 -10.19 8.31
C LEU A 198 0.72 -10.25 7.92
N GLY A 199 0.27 -11.33 7.28
CA GLY A 199 -1.09 -11.45 6.74
C GLY A 199 -2.21 -10.98 7.66
N PRO A 200 -2.27 -11.39 8.94
CA PRO A 200 -3.33 -10.95 9.86
C PRO A 200 -3.42 -9.42 10.02
N TYR A 201 -2.33 -8.71 9.76
CA TYR A 201 -2.22 -7.27 9.93
C TYR A 201 -2.36 -6.48 8.62
N VAL A 202 -2.25 -7.13 7.45
CA VAL A 202 -2.31 -6.45 6.13
C VAL A 202 -3.69 -5.85 5.90
N ARG A 203 -3.73 -4.60 5.45
CA ARG A 203 -4.97 -3.87 5.13
C ARG A 203 -5.04 -3.45 3.66
N SER A 204 -3.90 -3.19 3.05
CA SER A 204 -3.74 -2.84 1.63
C SER A 204 -2.36 -3.28 1.16
N CYS A 205 -2.20 -3.46 -0.15
CA CYS A 205 -0.93 -3.79 -0.78
C CYS A 205 -0.66 -2.85 -1.94
N HIS A 206 0.61 -2.50 -2.16
CA HIS A 206 1.04 -1.99 -3.44
C HIS A 206 1.33 -3.11 -4.43
N LEU A 207 1.17 -2.81 -5.70
CA LEU A 207 1.40 -3.74 -6.80
C LEU A 207 2.33 -3.09 -7.83
N LYS A 208 3.52 -3.63 -7.93
CA LYS A 208 4.59 -3.17 -8.81
C LYS A 208 5.20 -4.35 -9.56
N ASP A 209 6.03 -4.08 -10.53
CA ASP A 209 6.97 -5.05 -11.06
C ASP A 209 8.38 -4.47 -11.02
N VAL A 210 9.36 -5.32 -10.78
CA VAL A 210 10.74 -4.92 -10.57
C VAL A 210 11.63 -5.74 -11.49
N ARG A 211 12.58 -5.08 -12.14
CA ARG A 211 13.64 -5.71 -12.91
C ARG A 211 14.99 -5.46 -12.27
N MET A 212 15.75 -6.52 -12.12
CA MET A 212 17.17 -6.44 -11.75
C MET A 212 17.98 -6.15 -13.00
N GLU A 213 18.68 -5.02 -13.01
CA GLU A 213 19.55 -4.66 -14.13
C GLU A 213 20.88 -5.43 -14.05
N PRO A 214 21.40 -5.92 -15.19
CA PRO A 214 22.57 -6.78 -15.22
C PRO A 214 23.90 -6.01 -15.10
N ASP A 215 23.95 -5.05 -14.18
CA ASP A 215 25.14 -4.26 -13.91
C ASP A 215 26.02 -4.93 -12.86
N TYR A 216 27.31 -4.61 -12.86
CA TYR A 216 28.25 -5.10 -11.86
C TYR A 216 27.86 -4.65 -10.45
N THR A 217 27.37 -3.42 -10.31
CA THR A 217 26.66 -2.92 -9.13
C THR A 217 25.18 -3.19 -9.31
N LEU A 218 24.55 -3.89 -8.35
CA LEU A 218 23.15 -4.27 -8.46
C LEU A 218 22.22 -3.06 -8.45
N PHE A 219 21.38 -2.98 -9.46
CA PHE A 219 20.28 -2.04 -9.54
C PHE A 219 18.96 -2.77 -9.71
N PHE A 220 17.96 -2.35 -8.93
CA PHE A 220 16.58 -2.77 -9.10
C PHE A 220 15.77 -1.57 -9.59
N ARG A 221 15.07 -1.76 -10.71
CA ARG A 221 14.26 -0.72 -11.33
C ARG A 221 12.81 -1.14 -11.36
N GLU A 222 11.93 -0.26 -10.92
CA GLU A 222 10.50 -0.42 -11.14
C GLU A 222 10.19 -0.30 -12.63
N VAL A 223 9.33 -1.18 -13.14
CA VAL A 223 8.96 -1.27 -14.55
C VAL A 223 7.46 -1.55 -14.68
N PRO A 224 6.84 -1.30 -15.83
CA PRO A 224 5.45 -1.70 -16.08
C PRO A 224 5.28 -3.20 -15.85
N MET A 225 4.12 -3.60 -15.32
CA MET A 225 3.85 -5.00 -14.96
C MET A 225 3.99 -5.93 -16.15
N GLY A 226 4.64 -7.06 -15.94
CA GLY A 226 4.98 -8.05 -16.94
C GLY A 226 6.31 -7.79 -17.65
N GLN A 227 7.01 -6.70 -17.31
CA GLN A 227 8.34 -6.37 -17.86
C GLN A 227 9.47 -6.62 -16.85
N GLY A 228 9.13 -6.99 -15.62
CA GLY A 228 10.06 -7.37 -14.55
C GLY A 228 10.21 -8.88 -14.40
N GLY A 229 10.69 -9.29 -13.24
CA GLY A 229 10.90 -10.70 -12.91
C GLY A 229 10.08 -11.19 -11.70
N ILE A 230 9.13 -10.40 -11.24
CA ILE A 230 8.32 -10.78 -10.09
C ILE A 230 7.12 -11.61 -10.54
N ASN A 231 6.83 -12.70 -9.83
CA ASN A 231 5.61 -13.45 -10.07
C ASN A 231 4.39 -12.71 -9.49
N ILE A 232 3.90 -11.74 -10.26
CA ILE A 232 2.72 -10.91 -9.90
C ILE A 232 1.50 -11.78 -9.63
N ARG A 233 1.33 -12.89 -10.37
CA ARG A 233 0.23 -13.82 -10.15
C ARG A 233 0.29 -14.43 -8.75
N HIS A 234 1.46 -14.90 -8.31
CA HIS A 234 1.64 -15.50 -7.00
C HIS A 234 1.29 -14.50 -5.89
N LEU A 235 1.75 -13.25 -6.02
CA LEU A 235 1.41 -12.19 -5.07
C LEU A 235 -0.11 -11.93 -5.00
N ILE A 236 -0.79 -11.87 -6.15
CA ILE A 236 -2.25 -11.72 -6.21
C ILE A 236 -2.96 -12.90 -5.53
N GLU A 237 -2.56 -14.13 -5.84
CA GLU A 237 -3.15 -15.35 -5.28
C GLU A 237 -2.93 -15.44 -3.76
N ALA A 238 -1.76 -15.04 -3.26
CA ALA A 238 -1.48 -14.96 -1.82
C ALA A 238 -2.40 -13.96 -1.10
N GLY A 239 -2.58 -12.77 -1.68
CA GLY A 239 -3.49 -11.77 -1.12
C GLY A 239 -4.97 -12.19 -1.19
N GLU A 240 -5.42 -12.79 -2.29
CA GLU A 240 -6.80 -13.31 -2.43
C GLU A 240 -7.10 -14.45 -1.44
N LYS A 241 -6.11 -15.29 -1.17
CA LYS A 241 -6.24 -16.36 -0.18
C LYS A 241 -6.41 -15.81 1.24
N LEU A 242 -5.75 -14.70 1.55
CA LEU A 242 -5.86 -14.04 2.84
C LEU A 242 -7.20 -13.29 2.98
N ASP A 243 -7.55 -12.48 1.99
CA ASP A 243 -8.79 -11.68 1.93
C ASP A 243 -9.23 -11.57 0.47
N PRO A 244 -10.37 -12.17 0.07
CA PRO A 244 -10.91 -12.02 -1.29
C PRO A 244 -11.20 -10.58 -1.69
N GLY A 245 -11.30 -9.66 -0.74
CA GLY A 245 -11.46 -8.22 -0.93
C GLY A 245 -10.17 -7.41 -0.81
N MET A 246 -9.00 -8.04 -0.71
CA MET A 246 -7.71 -7.35 -0.54
C MET A 246 -7.49 -6.31 -1.62
N PRO A 247 -7.25 -5.03 -1.26
CA PRO A 247 -6.88 -4.01 -2.22
C PRO A 247 -5.41 -4.17 -2.65
N PHE A 248 -5.20 -4.03 -3.95
CA PHE A 248 -3.87 -3.90 -4.55
C PHE A 248 -3.82 -2.64 -5.40
N ILE A 249 -2.96 -1.70 -5.05
CA ILE A 249 -2.83 -0.41 -5.71
C ILE A 249 -1.58 -0.40 -6.59
N ILE A 250 -1.79 -0.21 -7.89
CA ILE A 250 -0.68 -0.03 -8.86
C ILE A 250 -0.13 1.37 -8.70
N GLU A 251 1.21 1.49 -8.60
CA GLU A 251 1.87 2.78 -8.43
C GLU A 251 3.21 2.91 -9.16
N HIS A 252 3.80 4.11 -9.09
CA HIS A 252 5.15 4.47 -9.54
C HIS A 252 5.43 4.22 -11.03
N LEU A 253 4.45 4.47 -11.89
CA LEU A 253 4.64 4.42 -13.34
C LEU A 253 4.72 5.83 -13.93
N ASP A 254 5.56 5.98 -14.96
CA ASP A 254 5.95 7.28 -15.52
C ASP A 254 4.90 7.89 -16.47
N SER A 255 3.89 7.12 -16.89
CA SER A 255 2.90 7.57 -17.87
C SER A 255 1.53 6.92 -17.69
N GLU A 256 0.50 7.60 -18.15
CA GLU A 256 -0.87 7.07 -18.18
C GLU A 256 -0.95 5.76 -18.99
N GLU A 257 -0.22 5.67 -20.11
CA GLU A 257 -0.17 4.46 -20.94
C GLU A 257 0.38 3.27 -20.15
N ALA A 258 1.49 3.47 -19.41
CA ALA A 258 2.09 2.44 -18.56
C ALA A 258 1.13 1.97 -17.45
N TYR A 259 0.37 2.89 -16.85
CA TYR A 259 -0.69 2.54 -15.90
C TYR A 259 -1.80 1.71 -16.56
N LEU A 260 -2.29 2.12 -17.72
CA LEU A 260 -3.35 1.40 -18.44
C LEU A 260 -2.88 -0.01 -18.88
N GLU A 261 -1.64 -0.16 -19.31
CA GLU A 261 -1.04 -1.46 -19.64
C GLU A 261 -0.95 -2.35 -18.40
N SER A 262 -0.46 -1.81 -17.30
CA SER A 262 -0.33 -2.53 -16.03
C SER A 262 -1.69 -2.94 -15.46
N ILE A 263 -2.72 -2.10 -15.58
CA ILE A 263 -4.10 -2.44 -15.20
C ILE A 263 -4.61 -3.62 -16.05
N ARG A 264 -4.41 -3.56 -17.40
CA ARG A 264 -4.83 -4.66 -18.29
C ARG A 264 -4.11 -5.97 -17.95
N TYR A 265 -2.80 -5.91 -17.69
CA TYR A 265 -2.01 -7.06 -17.31
C TYR A 265 -2.50 -7.69 -16.00
N ALA A 266 -2.61 -6.90 -14.92
CA ALA A 266 -3.09 -7.38 -13.63
C ALA A 266 -4.49 -8.03 -13.73
N ARG A 267 -5.42 -7.40 -14.47
CA ARG A 267 -6.76 -7.94 -14.71
C ARG A 267 -6.73 -9.27 -15.48
N SER A 268 -5.82 -9.45 -16.41
CA SER A 268 -5.67 -10.72 -17.14
C SER A 268 -5.27 -11.87 -16.22
N LEU A 269 -4.44 -11.57 -15.21
CA LEU A 269 -4.03 -12.53 -14.19
C LEU A 269 -5.19 -12.93 -13.28
N MET A 270 -6.00 -11.96 -12.83
CA MET A 270 -7.18 -12.17 -11.98
C MET A 270 -8.23 -13.06 -12.67
N ASN A 271 -8.55 -12.79 -13.93
CA ASN A 271 -9.56 -13.54 -14.68
C ASN A 271 -9.17 -15.01 -14.90
N SER A 272 -7.88 -15.28 -15.06
CA SER A 272 -7.36 -16.65 -15.24
C SER A 272 -7.36 -17.46 -13.94
N SER A 273 -7.33 -16.85 -12.76
CA SER A 273 -7.49 -17.52 -11.47
C SER A 273 -8.94 -17.92 -11.21
N LEU A 274 -9.89 -17.08 -11.58
CA LEU A 274 -11.33 -17.39 -11.48
C LEU A 274 -11.73 -18.58 -12.36
N GLY A 275 -11.20 -18.68 -13.57
CA GLY A 275 -11.44 -19.82 -14.48
C GLY A 275 -10.97 -21.15 -13.92
N ARG A 276 -9.76 -21.19 -13.33
CA ARG A 276 -9.19 -22.40 -12.71
C ARG A 276 -9.95 -22.86 -11.46
N ASN A 277 -10.41 -21.91 -10.65
CA ASN A 277 -11.21 -22.22 -9.46
C ASN A 277 -12.59 -22.79 -9.82
N ALA A 278 -13.19 -22.39 -10.93
CA ALA A 278 -14.43 -22.95 -11.44
C ALA A 278 -14.26 -24.40 -11.98
N GLU A 279 -13.17 -24.68 -12.70
CA GLU A 279 -12.83 -26.02 -13.20
C GLU A 279 -12.49 -27.00 -12.08
N ASN A 280 -11.80 -26.56 -11.03
CA ASN A 280 -11.47 -27.40 -9.88
C ASN A 280 -12.70 -27.72 -9.01
N LYS A 281 -13.66 -26.79 -8.89
CA LYS A 281 -14.95 -27.10 -8.23
C LYS A 281 -15.78 -28.11 -9.00
N GLN A 282 -15.78 -28.07 -10.33
CA GLN A 282 -16.50 -29.06 -11.16
C GLN A 282 -15.84 -30.46 -11.14
N LYS A 283 -14.53 -30.55 -10.95
CA LYS A 283 -13.79 -31.81 -10.82
C LYS A 283 -13.89 -32.46 -9.43
N GLY A 284 -14.22 -31.69 -8.40
CA GLY A 284 -14.41 -32.19 -7.03
C GLY A 284 -15.83 -32.67 -6.71
N GLU A 285 -16.80 -32.49 -7.62
CA GLU A 285 -18.20 -32.88 -7.44
C GLU A 285 -18.61 -34.10 -8.30
N GLN A 286 -17.65 -34.88 -8.79
CA GLN A 286 -17.98 -36.20 -9.38
C GLN A 286 -17.84 -37.30 -8.32
N PRO A 287 -18.92 -38.06 -8.08
CA PRO A 287 -19.00 -39.07 -7.03
C PRO A 287 -18.11 -40.31 -7.29
#